data_e1bd202e8aee2a8d7557145d980fc813
#
_entry.id   e1bd202e8aee2a8d7557145d980fc813
#
_cell.length_a   1.000
_cell.length_b   1.000
_cell.length_c   1.000
_cell.angle_alpha   90.00
_cell.angle_beta   90.00
_cell.angle_gamma   90.00
#
_symmetry.space_group_name_H-M   'P 1'
#
loop_
_entity.id
_entity.type
_entity.pdbx_description
1 polymer ?
#
loop_
_entity_poly.entity_id
_entity_poly.type
_entity_poly.pdbx_seq_one_letter_code
_entity_poly.pdbx_strand_id
1 'polypeptide(L)'
;MNTTKQSNINDHGTVEHGDKTLKLTQDAYPTGGSFPVPGGATYTGDWYEAHAVDAGGTDYRVIWTDVDYETEDESGACDWGDPDYVLEA
;
A
#
# COMPACT_ATOMS: atom_id res chain seq x y z
N MET A 1 0.81 -21.46 -20.50
CA MET A 1 0.91 -20.97 -19.96
C MET A 1 0.89 -20.52 -19.33
N ASN A 2 0.95 -20.59 -19.25
CA ASN A 2 1.10 -20.10 -18.50
C ASN A 2 1.39 -19.46 -18.10
N THR A 3 1.63 -19.33 -18.52
CA THR A 3 2.20 -18.53 -18.25
C THR A 3 2.02 -17.24 -17.73
N THR A 4 1.64 -16.62 -18.17
CA THR A 4 1.05 -15.47 -17.59
C THR A 4 1.22 -15.37 -16.13
N LYS A 5 1.11 -16.43 -15.51
CA LYS A 5 1.29 -16.46 -14.09
C LYS A 5 2.63 -16.08 -13.66
N GLN A 6 3.59 -16.41 -14.46
CA GLN A 6 4.91 -16.08 -14.09
C GLN A 6 5.16 -14.63 -14.01
N SER A 7 4.54 -13.87 -14.89
CA SER A 7 4.75 -12.44 -14.89
C SER A 7 4.20 -11.80 -13.64
N ASN A 8 3.34 -12.50 -12.93
CA ASN A 8 2.74 -11.97 -11.73
C ASN A 8 3.47 -12.30 -10.45
N ILE A 9 4.56 -13.04 -10.54
CA ILE A 9 5.29 -13.38 -9.34
C ILE A 9 5.71 -12.17 -8.56
N ASN A 10 6.12 -11.12 -9.27
CA ASN A 10 6.54 -9.88 -8.64
C ASN A 10 5.51 -8.78 -8.72
N ASP A 11 4.29 -9.12 -9.12
CA ASP A 11 3.24 -8.14 -9.26
C ASP A 11 2.33 -8.19 -8.05
N HIS A 12 2.48 -7.25 -7.15
CA HIS A 12 1.68 -7.14 -5.94
C HIS A 12 0.50 -6.22 -6.11
N GLY A 13 0.21 -5.83 -7.35
CA GLY A 13 -0.92 -4.98 -7.65
C GLY A 13 -0.53 -3.52 -7.80
N THR A 14 -1.53 -2.70 -8.04
CA THR A 14 -1.33 -1.27 -8.25
C THR A 14 -2.32 -0.48 -7.41
N VAL A 15 -1.97 0.77 -7.13
CA VAL A 15 -2.89 1.72 -6.52
C VAL A 15 -2.85 3.02 -7.31
N GLU A 16 -3.96 3.74 -7.30
CA GLU A 16 -4.04 5.04 -7.95
C GLU A 16 -3.76 6.14 -6.94
N HIS A 17 -3.01 7.13 -7.35
CA HIS A 17 -2.69 8.27 -6.50
C HIS A 17 -2.67 9.52 -7.37
N GLY A 18 -3.74 10.31 -7.28
CA GLY A 18 -3.91 11.44 -8.17
C GLY A 18 -4.06 10.96 -9.60
N ASP A 19 -3.19 11.44 -10.48
CA ASP A 19 -3.19 11.03 -11.88
C ASP A 19 -2.12 9.97 -12.17
N LYS A 20 -1.55 9.37 -11.11
CA LYS A 20 -0.49 8.38 -11.25
C LYS A 20 -0.97 7.00 -10.86
N THR A 21 -0.39 6.00 -11.49
CA THR A 21 -0.58 4.61 -11.09
C THR A 21 0.72 4.14 -10.47
N LEU A 22 0.63 3.64 -9.24
CA LEU A 22 1.79 3.16 -8.50
C LEU A 22 1.76 1.66 -8.48
N LYS A 23 2.91 1.05 -8.75
CA LYS A 23 3.02 -0.40 -8.73
C LYS A 23 3.63 -0.82 -7.40
N LEU A 24 2.92 -1.68 -6.68
CA LEU A 24 3.42 -2.20 -5.42
C LEU A 24 4.57 -3.16 -5.68
N THR A 25 5.62 -3.04 -4.89
CA THR A 25 6.82 -3.88 -5.05
C THR A 25 6.89 -4.98 -4.01
N GLN A 26 5.93 -5.01 -3.09
CA GLN A 26 5.86 -6.02 -2.05
C GLN A 26 4.43 -6.12 -1.56
N ASP A 27 4.11 -7.19 -0.85
CA ASP A 27 2.82 -7.31 -0.21
C ASP A 27 2.74 -6.33 0.95
N ALA A 28 1.54 -5.85 1.25
CA ALA A 28 1.34 -5.02 2.42
C ALA A 28 1.60 -5.83 3.67
N TYR A 29 2.16 -5.19 4.68
CA TYR A 29 2.47 -5.83 5.95
C TYR A 29 1.97 -4.97 7.11
N PRO A 30 1.57 -5.59 8.23
CA PRO A 30 1.13 -4.83 9.38
C PRO A 30 2.33 -4.22 10.10
N THR A 31 2.16 -3.00 10.56
CA THR A 31 3.20 -2.30 11.30
C THR A 31 2.52 -1.30 12.22
N GLY A 32 3.30 -0.51 12.94
CA GLY A 32 2.75 0.48 13.86
C GLY A 32 3.80 1.48 14.28
N GLY A 33 3.37 2.48 15.02
CA GLY A 33 4.21 3.57 15.46
C GLY A 33 3.58 4.90 15.12
N SER A 34 4.34 5.79 14.52
CA SER A 34 3.80 7.07 14.08
C SER A 34 4.49 7.53 12.81
N PHE A 35 3.78 8.34 12.03
CA PHE A 35 4.35 8.96 10.84
C PHE A 35 3.67 10.30 10.59
N PRO A 36 4.38 11.26 9.96
CA PRO A 36 3.77 12.54 9.64
C PRO A 36 2.81 12.37 8.47
N VAL A 37 1.62 12.96 8.59
CA VAL A 37 0.64 12.95 7.50
C VAL A 37 0.63 14.29 6.80
N PRO A 38 0.16 14.35 5.55
CA PRO A 38 0.02 15.62 4.85
C PRO A 38 -0.85 16.55 5.68
N GLY A 39 -0.44 17.81 5.77
CA GLY A 39 -1.16 18.81 6.57
C GLY A 39 -0.52 19.08 7.91
N GLY A 40 0.54 18.38 8.27
CA GLY A 40 1.32 18.71 9.45
C GLY A 40 0.97 17.93 10.71
N ALA A 41 -0.06 17.08 10.67
CA ALA A 41 -0.40 16.24 11.81
C ALA A 41 0.49 15.00 11.85
N THR A 42 0.34 14.21 12.90
CA THR A 42 1.03 12.94 13.03
C THR A 42 -0.01 11.86 13.31
N TYR A 43 0.05 10.78 12.52
CA TYR A 43 -0.76 9.61 12.80
C TYR A 43 0.00 8.72 13.77
N THR A 44 -0.69 8.20 14.77
CA THR A 44 -0.11 7.25 15.73
C THR A 44 -1.06 6.08 15.88
N GLY A 45 -0.54 4.86 15.78
CA GLY A 45 -1.33 3.64 15.91
C GLY A 45 -0.78 2.56 15.02
N ASP A 46 -1.67 1.69 14.57
CA ASP A 46 -1.31 0.57 13.70
C ASP A 46 -1.83 0.80 12.31
N TRP A 47 -1.14 0.25 11.32
CA TRP A 47 -1.57 0.34 9.92
C TRP A 47 -0.92 -0.77 9.11
N TYR A 48 -1.38 -0.93 7.84
CA TYR A 48 -0.69 -1.76 6.87
C TYR A 48 0.07 -0.83 5.92
N GLU A 49 1.23 -1.30 5.48
CA GLU A 49 2.10 -0.49 4.63
C GLU A 49 2.72 -1.35 3.53
N ALA A 50 2.93 -0.76 2.37
CA ALA A 50 3.66 -1.39 1.28
C ALA A 50 4.51 -0.35 0.58
N HIS A 51 5.54 -0.82 -0.12
CA HIS A 51 6.38 0.03 -0.95
C HIS A 51 5.86 -0.02 -2.37
N ALA A 52 5.92 1.11 -3.06
CA ALA A 52 5.47 1.21 -4.44
C ALA A 52 6.37 2.14 -5.22
N VAL A 53 6.27 2.05 -6.55
CA VAL A 53 7.02 2.94 -7.44
C VAL A 53 6.08 3.44 -8.52
N ASP A 54 6.34 4.65 -9.03
CA ASP A 54 5.61 5.17 -10.17
C ASP A 54 6.36 4.86 -11.47
N ALA A 55 5.82 5.32 -12.59
CA ALA A 55 6.41 5.04 -13.90
C ALA A 55 7.80 5.66 -14.05
N GLY A 56 8.10 6.69 -13.28
CA GLY A 56 9.40 7.33 -13.31
C GLY A 56 10.41 6.74 -12.34
N GLY A 57 10.01 5.73 -11.57
CA GLY A 57 10.90 5.10 -10.61
C GLY A 57 10.94 5.77 -9.25
N THR A 58 10.07 6.71 -8.97
CA THR A 58 10.01 7.35 -7.67
C THR A 58 9.37 6.39 -6.66
N ASP A 59 9.97 6.30 -5.48
CA ASP A 59 9.51 5.40 -4.43
C ASP A 59 8.47 6.05 -3.54
N TYR A 60 7.50 5.25 -3.12
CA TYR A 60 6.42 5.72 -2.26
C TYR A 60 6.15 4.72 -1.15
N ARG A 61 5.62 5.23 -0.03
CA ARG A 61 5.04 4.42 1.02
C ARG A 61 3.52 4.50 0.85
N VAL A 62 2.88 3.37 0.75
CA VAL A 62 1.42 3.28 0.62
C VAL A 62 0.88 2.75 1.94
N ILE A 63 -0.05 3.48 2.56
CA ILE A 63 -0.46 3.23 3.93
C ILE A 63 -1.97 3.11 4.01
N TRP A 64 -2.43 2.02 4.64
CA TRP A 64 -3.85 1.77 4.91
C TRP A 64 -4.03 1.81 6.42
N THR A 65 -4.77 2.81 6.91
CA THR A 65 -5.00 2.97 8.34
C THR A 65 -6.35 2.43 8.78
N ASP A 66 -7.28 2.25 7.84
CA ASP A 66 -8.61 1.73 8.13
C ASP A 66 -8.56 0.20 8.02
N VAL A 67 -8.21 -0.45 9.11
CA VAL A 67 -7.95 -1.88 9.13
C VAL A 67 -9.05 -2.59 9.90
N ASP A 68 -9.61 -3.64 9.26
CA ASP A 68 -10.58 -4.50 9.91
C ASP A 68 -9.83 -5.65 10.60
N TYR A 69 -9.63 -5.52 11.90
CA TYR A 69 -8.91 -6.53 12.66
C TYR A 69 -9.77 -7.73 13.02
N GLU A 70 -11.06 -7.68 12.70
CA GLU A 70 -11.97 -8.78 13.03
C GLU A 70 -12.16 -9.76 11.88
N THR A 71 -11.62 -9.44 10.72
CA THR A 71 -11.73 -10.34 9.57
C THR A 71 -10.87 -11.58 9.78
N GLU A 72 -11.34 -12.70 9.28
CA GLU A 72 -10.58 -13.93 9.37
C GLU A 72 -9.58 -14.08 8.22
N ASP A 73 -9.74 -13.28 7.19
CA ASP A 73 -8.91 -13.34 6.00
C ASP A 73 -8.21 -12.00 5.83
N GLU A 74 -6.89 -12.00 5.89
CA GLU A 74 -6.13 -10.77 5.78
C GLU A 74 -6.42 -10.01 4.49
N SER A 75 -6.83 -10.70 3.43
CA SER A 75 -7.18 -10.03 2.19
C SER A 75 -8.39 -9.12 2.35
N GLY A 76 -9.18 -9.30 3.39
CA GLY A 76 -10.31 -8.43 3.69
C GLY A 76 -10.01 -7.36 4.72
N ALA A 77 -8.78 -7.26 5.19
CA ALA A 77 -8.43 -6.34 6.28
C ALA A 77 -8.52 -4.88 5.88
N CYS A 78 -8.26 -4.57 4.62
CA CYS A 78 -8.26 -3.19 4.14
C CYS A 78 -8.88 -3.14 2.76
N ASP A 79 -9.27 -1.95 2.34
CA ASP A 79 -9.59 -1.69 0.95
C ASP A 79 -8.29 -1.40 0.22
N TRP A 80 -7.69 -2.46 -0.31
CA TRP A 80 -6.34 -2.39 -0.87
C TRP A 80 -6.24 -1.47 -2.08
N GLY A 81 -7.34 -1.21 -2.75
CA GLY A 81 -7.35 -0.30 -3.89
C GLY A 81 -7.50 1.16 -3.50
N ASP A 82 -7.73 1.45 -2.22
CA ASP A 82 -8.00 2.80 -1.77
C ASP A 82 -7.20 3.10 -0.49
N PRO A 83 -5.89 3.27 -0.60
CA PRO A 83 -5.06 3.55 0.57
C PRO A 83 -5.42 4.91 1.17
N ASP A 84 -5.20 5.04 2.48
CA ASP A 84 -5.49 6.27 3.19
C ASP A 84 -4.42 7.33 2.97
N TYR A 85 -3.17 6.90 2.82
CA TYR A 85 -2.06 7.82 2.59
C TYR A 85 -1.08 7.22 1.62
N VAL A 86 -0.50 8.08 0.77
CA VAL A 86 0.59 7.73 -0.12
C VAL A 86 1.66 8.80 0.09
N LEU A 87 2.81 8.39 0.59
CA LEU A 87 3.89 9.32 0.93
C LEU A 87 5.11 9.00 0.09
N GLU A 88 5.79 10.04 -0.39
CA GLU A 88 7.03 9.85 -1.10
C GLU A 88 8.08 9.38 -0.11
N ALA A 89 8.76 8.30 -0.46
CA ALA A 89 9.74 7.71 0.43
C ALA A 89 11.08 8.44 0.40
#